data_e0568d69563b55f7638c5ac523136975
#
_entry.id   e0568d69563b55f7638c5ac523136975
#
_cell.length_a   1.000
_cell.length_b   1.000
_cell.length_c   1.000
_cell.angle_alpha   90.00
_cell.angle_beta   90.00
_cell.angle_gamma   90.00
#
_symmetry.space_group_name_H-M   'P 1'
#
loop_
_entity.id
_entity.type
_entity.pdbx_description
1 polymer ?
#
loop_
_entity_poly.entity_id
_entity_poly.type
_entity_poly.pdbx_seq_one_letter_code
_entity_poly.pdbx_strand_id
1 'polypeptide(L)'
;MTVAIQCRDLRKTYDGKVEAVRGLSLEIQTGECFGLLGPNGAGKTTTIEILEGLLEPTSGEVSILGHSWRENAREMREWLGISLQETRLSEKLTVRETVELFASFYREPRSCEEVLEELQLTEKADAWVGKLSGGQRQRLAVATALVCNPKILFLDEPTTGLDPQSRRQLWEIIRGFQRDGGTVLLTTHYMDEAERLCDRLAIVDHGEIIAEGSPASLIERLGGHHVVEFAVGAKDNGSSEGGALAEWRVLPSVESVREDDGMVALSVKEPHLTIPALLDAVGKQGSVLQHLTTRQASLEDVFVRLTGRHLREE
;
A
#
# COMPACT_ATOMS: atom_id res chain seq x y z
N MET A 1 -21.21 10.20 6.43
CA MET A 1 -20.61 9.04 5.75
C MET A 1 -20.87 7.84 6.63
N THR A 2 -21.11 6.68 6.05
CA THR A 2 -21.42 5.44 6.78
C THR A 2 -20.14 4.61 6.88
N VAL A 3 -19.90 3.99 8.05
CA VAL A 3 -18.73 3.13 8.24
C VAL A 3 -18.94 1.79 7.52
N ALA A 4 -18.00 1.42 6.66
CA ALA A 4 -18.00 0.13 5.96
C ALA A 4 -17.27 -0.94 6.77
N ILE A 5 -16.09 -0.61 7.29
CA ILE A 5 -15.25 -1.53 8.07
C ILE A 5 -14.83 -0.82 9.35
N GLN A 6 -14.96 -1.50 10.49
CA GLN A 6 -14.46 -1.03 11.78
C GLN A 6 -13.80 -2.19 12.52
N CYS A 7 -12.61 -1.96 13.05
CA CYS A 7 -12.04 -2.83 14.06
C CYS A 7 -11.55 -2.03 15.27
N ARG A 8 -11.62 -2.61 16.45
CA ARG A 8 -11.23 -1.99 17.72
C ARG A 8 -10.36 -2.93 18.53
N ASP A 9 -9.19 -2.45 18.93
CA ASP A 9 -8.17 -3.18 19.72
C ASP A 9 -7.93 -4.60 19.19
N LEU A 10 -7.81 -4.72 17.87
CA LEU A 10 -7.65 -5.99 17.20
C LEU A 10 -6.29 -6.58 17.54
N ARG A 11 -6.28 -7.83 18.04
CA ARG A 11 -5.06 -8.54 18.41
C ARG A 11 -5.04 -9.93 17.79
N LYS A 12 -3.86 -10.35 17.35
CA LYS A 12 -3.62 -11.71 16.93
C LYS A 12 -2.27 -12.21 17.39
N THR A 13 -2.31 -13.29 18.15
CA THR A 13 -1.12 -14.00 18.61
C THR A 13 -1.16 -15.43 18.09
N TYR A 14 -0.12 -15.86 17.39
CA TYR A 14 0.06 -17.23 16.93
C TYR A 14 0.83 -18.04 17.98
N ASP A 15 0.34 -19.24 18.30
CA ASP A 15 0.97 -20.19 19.23
C ASP A 15 1.40 -19.57 20.58
N GLY A 16 0.71 -18.49 21.00
CA GLY A 16 1.01 -17.77 22.24
C GLY A 16 2.38 -17.07 22.27
N LYS A 17 3.05 -16.94 21.12
CA LYS A 17 4.44 -16.41 21.06
C LYS A 17 4.61 -15.25 20.09
N VAL A 18 3.98 -15.31 18.91
CA VAL A 18 4.16 -14.31 17.87
C VAL A 18 2.94 -13.40 17.83
N GLU A 19 3.07 -12.19 18.32
CA GLU A 19 2.02 -11.16 18.22
C GLU A 19 2.11 -10.51 16.85
N ALA A 20 1.28 -10.97 15.90
CA ALA A 20 1.23 -10.43 14.55
C ALA A 20 0.41 -9.14 14.47
N VAL A 21 -0.60 -8.95 15.33
CA VAL A 21 -1.40 -7.73 15.44
C VAL A 21 -1.52 -7.37 16.91
N ARG A 22 -1.23 -6.08 17.25
CA ARG A 22 -1.00 -5.61 18.62
C ARG A 22 -1.92 -4.47 19.04
N GLY A 23 -3.25 -4.65 18.91
CA GLY A 23 -4.22 -3.64 19.32
C GLY A 23 -4.55 -2.64 18.20
N LEU A 24 -4.58 -3.11 16.97
CA LEU A 24 -4.90 -2.30 15.80
C LEU A 24 -6.36 -1.86 15.85
N SER A 25 -6.61 -0.56 15.65
CA SER A 25 -7.94 0.02 15.52
C SER A 25 -7.98 0.88 14.26
N LEU A 26 -8.99 0.67 13.42
CA LEU A 26 -9.21 1.46 12.20
C LEU A 26 -10.69 1.57 11.86
N GLU A 27 -11.01 2.58 11.06
CA GLU A 27 -12.35 2.82 10.54
C GLU A 27 -12.27 3.25 9.07
N ILE A 28 -12.98 2.54 8.20
CA ILE A 28 -13.02 2.78 6.75
C ILE A 28 -14.43 3.19 6.38
N GLN A 29 -14.56 4.28 5.62
CA GLN A 29 -15.86 4.80 5.21
C GLN A 29 -16.36 4.11 3.93
N THR A 30 -17.68 4.06 3.74
CA THR A 30 -18.27 3.55 2.50
C THR A 30 -17.80 4.38 1.30
N GLY A 31 -17.38 3.72 0.24
CA GLY A 31 -16.85 4.35 -0.98
C GLY A 31 -15.40 4.81 -0.89
N GLU A 32 -14.72 4.53 0.22
CA GLU A 32 -13.31 4.86 0.43
C GLU A 32 -12.40 3.77 -0.13
N CYS A 33 -11.29 4.16 -0.74
CA CYS A 33 -10.15 3.27 -0.97
C CYS A 33 -9.14 3.47 0.16
N PHE A 34 -9.00 2.46 1.03
CA PHE A 34 -8.12 2.50 2.19
C PHE A 34 -6.94 1.53 2.02
N GLY A 35 -5.73 1.98 2.34
CA GLY A 35 -4.51 1.19 2.25
C GLY A 35 -3.95 0.76 3.60
N LEU A 36 -3.48 -0.47 3.71
CA LEU A 36 -2.56 -0.90 4.76
C LEU A 36 -1.16 -0.99 4.16
N LEU A 37 -0.31 0.00 4.45
CA LEU A 37 1.05 0.11 3.95
C LEU A 37 2.05 -0.35 5.01
N GLY A 38 3.03 -1.15 4.62
CA GLY A 38 4.08 -1.58 5.55
C GLY A 38 4.93 -2.71 5.01
N PRO A 39 6.05 -3.05 5.68
CA PRO A 39 6.95 -4.12 5.25
C PRO A 39 6.33 -5.50 5.39
N ASN A 40 7.02 -6.50 4.81
CA ASN A 40 6.68 -7.90 5.03
C ASN A 40 6.80 -8.23 6.52
N GLY A 41 5.81 -8.98 7.04
CA GLY A 41 5.73 -9.30 8.46
C GLY A 41 5.19 -8.19 9.38
N ALA A 42 4.75 -7.03 8.84
CA ALA A 42 4.16 -5.96 9.64
C ALA A 42 2.77 -6.29 10.21
N GLY A 43 2.14 -7.38 9.79
CA GLY A 43 0.79 -7.78 10.23
C GLY A 43 -0.34 -7.43 9.26
N LYS A 44 -0.04 -6.91 8.06
CA LYS A 44 -1.03 -6.50 7.05
C LYS A 44 -1.94 -7.66 6.62
N THR A 45 -1.35 -8.76 6.11
CA THR A 45 -2.09 -9.96 5.68
C THR A 45 -2.89 -10.56 6.83
N THR A 46 -2.31 -10.68 8.02
CA THR A 46 -3.06 -11.16 9.21
C THR A 46 -4.27 -10.26 9.52
N THR A 47 -4.10 -8.94 9.40
CA THR A 47 -5.21 -8.00 9.64
C THR A 47 -6.31 -8.16 8.60
N ILE A 48 -5.96 -8.22 7.30
CA ILE A 48 -6.95 -8.36 6.23
C ILE A 48 -7.68 -9.71 6.33
N GLU A 49 -6.97 -10.82 6.60
CA GLU A 49 -7.57 -12.15 6.80
C GLU A 49 -8.60 -12.18 7.95
N ILE A 50 -8.35 -11.42 9.02
CA ILE A 50 -9.32 -11.28 10.12
C ILE A 50 -10.54 -10.49 9.67
N LEU A 51 -10.35 -9.40 8.93
CA LEU A 51 -11.44 -8.58 8.41
C LEU A 51 -12.27 -9.35 7.38
N GLU A 52 -11.66 -10.20 6.58
CA GLU A 52 -12.31 -11.11 5.61
C GLU A 52 -13.06 -12.28 6.29
N GLY A 53 -12.82 -12.50 7.58
CA GLY A 53 -13.40 -13.64 8.34
C GLY A 53 -12.77 -14.98 8.02
N LEU A 54 -11.56 -14.98 7.46
CA LEU A 54 -10.75 -16.19 7.22
C LEU A 54 -9.97 -16.61 8.46
N LEU A 55 -9.69 -15.65 9.36
CA LEU A 55 -8.93 -15.84 10.57
C LEU A 55 -9.66 -15.25 11.78
N GLU A 56 -9.77 -16.00 12.87
CA GLU A 56 -10.31 -15.47 14.11
C GLU A 56 -9.26 -14.63 14.87
N PRO A 57 -9.62 -13.43 15.35
CA PRO A 57 -8.73 -12.66 16.22
C PRO A 57 -8.54 -13.33 17.58
N THR A 58 -7.42 -13.07 18.25
CA THR A 58 -7.22 -13.47 19.66
C THR A 58 -8.09 -12.62 20.58
N SER A 59 -8.22 -11.34 20.28
CA SER A 59 -9.14 -10.40 20.96
C SER A 59 -9.42 -9.19 20.06
N GLY A 60 -10.37 -8.35 20.48
CA GLY A 60 -10.83 -7.20 19.73
C GLY A 60 -12.14 -7.46 19.02
N GLU A 61 -12.67 -6.41 18.39
CA GLU A 61 -13.96 -6.45 17.72
C GLU A 61 -13.80 -6.06 16.24
N VAL A 62 -14.56 -6.72 15.37
CA VAL A 62 -14.67 -6.43 13.95
C VAL A 62 -16.13 -6.27 13.57
N SER A 63 -16.42 -5.22 12.84
CA SER A 63 -17.73 -4.96 12.25
C SER A 63 -17.58 -4.58 10.78
N ILE A 64 -18.32 -5.24 9.90
CA ILE A 64 -18.37 -4.99 8.46
C ILE A 64 -19.79 -4.61 8.11
N LEU A 65 -19.99 -3.39 7.57
CA LEU A 65 -21.32 -2.82 7.27
C LEU A 65 -22.29 -2.91 8.47
N GLY A 66 -21.77 -2.76 9.69
CA GLY A 66 -22.54 -2.86 10.94
C GLY A 66 -22.82 -4.28 11.43
N HIS A 67 -22.28 -5.32 10.77
CA HIS A 67 -22.48 -6.73 11.11
C HIS A 67 -21.22 -7.38 11.66
N SER A 68 -21.40 -8.42 12.50
CA SER A 68 -20.29 -9.23 13.00
C SER A 68 -20.23 -10.60 12.29
N TRP A 69 -19.02 -11.13 12.13
CA TRP A 69 -18.80 -12.45 11.55
C TRP A 69 -19.50 -13.58 12.32
N ARG A 70 -19.66 -13.44 13.62
CA ARG A 70 -20.31 -14.47 14.46
C ARG A 70 -21.81 -14.62 14.17
N GLU A 71 -22.46 -13.51 13.80
CA GLU A 71 -23.92 -13.48 13.64
C GLU A 71 -24.37 -13.57 12.18
N ASN A 72 -23.58 -13.00 11.25
CA ASN A 72 -24.03 -12.75 9.88
C ASN A 72 -23.07 -13.29 8.81
N ALA A 73 -22.22 -14.28 9.12
CA ALA A 73 -21.14 -14.74 8.22
C ALA A 73 -21.63 -15.12 6.80
N ARG A 74 -22.83 -15.69 6.66
CA ARG A 74 -23.36 -16.09 5.35
C ARG A 74 -23.72 -14.90 4.48
N GLU A 75 -24.36 -13.90 5.07
CA GLU A 75 -24.78 -12.68 4.38
C GLU A 75 -23.58 -11.80 4.05
N MET A 76 -22.63 -11.70 4.98
CA MET A 76 -21.40 -10.90 4.78
C MET A 76 -20.59 -11.42 3.58
N ARG A 77 -20.50 -12.74 3.38
CA ARG A 77 -19.81 -13.32 2.21
C ARG A 77 -20.41 -12.91 0.87
N GLU A 78 -21.70 -12.61 0.81
CA GLU A 78 -22.34 -12.09 -0.41
C GLU A 78 -21.95 -10.63 -0.73
N TRP A 79 -21.45 -9.89 0.27
CA TRP A 79 -21.09 -8.47 0.13
C TRP A 79 -19.60 -8.22 -0.11
N LEU A 80 -18.78 -9.26 0.03
CA LEU A 80 -17.34 -9.14 0.01
C LEU A 80 -16.74 -9.83 -1.21
N GLY A 81 -15.95 -9.08 -1.96
CA GLY A 81 -15.05 -9.63 -2.96
C GLY A 81 -13.64 -9.73 -2.36
N ILE A 82 -13.01 -10.88 -2.47
CA ILE A 82 -11.72 -11.16 -1.87
C ILE A 82 -10.75 -11.63 -2.95
N SER A 83 -9.62 -10.96 -3.08
CA SER A 83 -8.50 -11.39 -3.92
C SER A 83 -7.24 -11.52 -3.07
N LEU A 84 -6.88 -12.76 -2.78
CA LEU A 84 -5.70 -13.10 -1.98
C LEU A 84 -4.41 -12.90 -2.77
N GLN A 85 -3.29 -12.71 -2.07
CA GLN A 85 -1.95 -12.55 -2.65
C GLN A 85 -1.60 -13.71 -3.61
N GLU A 86 -1.88 -14.95 -3.21
CA GLU A 86 -1.74 -16.13 -4.06
C GLU A 86 -3.11 -16.77 -4.32
N THR A 87 -3.84 -16.26 -5.30
CA THR A 87 -5.08 -16.92 -5.75
C THR A 87 -4.73 -18.06 -6.71
N ARG A 88 -4.83 -19.31 -6.22
CA ARG A 88 -4.59 -20.52 -7.02
C ARG A 88 -5.83 -20.92 -7.81
N LEU A 89 -5.92 -20.45 -9.05
CA LEU A 89 -6.97 -20.83 -9.97
C LEU A 89 -6.58 -22.11 -10.73
N SER A 90 -7.59 -22.94 -11.08
CA SER A 90 -7.35 -24.17 -11.83
C SER A 90 -6.84 -23.87 -13.24
N GLU A 91 -5.63 -24.35 -13.56
CA GLU A 91 -5.00 -24.17 -14.87
C GLU A 91 -5.76 -24.89 -16.02
N LYS A 92 -6.64 -25.84 -15.68
CA LYS A 92 -7.42 -26.65 -16.60
C LYS A 92 -8.81 -26.07 -16.91
N LEU A 93 -9.16 -24.94 -16.36
CA LEU A 93 -10.36 -24.19 -16.71
C LEU A 93 -9.99 -23.06 -17.67
N THR A 94 -10.95 -22.66 -18.49
CA THR A 94 -10.87 -21.42 -19.25
C THR A 94 -11.12 -20.22 -18.31
N VAL A 95 -10.81 -19.03 -18.80
CA VAL A 95 -11.11 -17.78 -18.08
C VAL A 95 -12.61 -17.66 -17.80
N ARG A 96 -13.44 -17.91 -18.84
CA ARG A 96 -14.91 -17.91 -18.73
C ARG A 96 -15.39 -18.91 -17.70
N GLU A 97 -15.01 -20.18 -17.83
CA GLU A 97 -15.41 -21.23 -16.89
C GLU A 97 -15.02 -20.91 -15.45
N THR A 98 -13.87 -20.24 -15.26
CA THR A 98 -13.42 -19.82 -13.93
C THR A 98 -14.36 -18.75 -13.36
N VAL A 99 -14.70 -17.71 -14.12
CA VAL A 99 -15.60 -16.64 -13.64
C VAL A 99 -17.00 -17.19 -13.39
N GLU A 100 -17.52 -18.04 -14.30
CA GLU A 100 -18.83 -18.71 -14.15
C GLU A 100 -18.88 -19.62 -12.92
N LEU A 101 -17.79 -20.36 -12.65
CA LEU A 101 -17.67 -21.18 -11.44
C LEU A 101 -17.80 -20.32 -10.18
N PHE A 102 -17.05 -19.20 -10.11
CA PHE A 102 -17.14 -18.31 -8.95
C PHE A 102 -18.53 -17.63 -8.87
N ALA A 103 -19.10 -17.21 -9.98
CA ALA A 103 -20.47 -16.67 -10.03
C ALA A 103 -21.48 -17.64 -9.42
N SER A 104 -21.33 -18.95 -9.64
CA SER A 104 -22.25 -19.97 -9.16
C SER A 104 -22.33 -20.09 -7.63
N PHE A 105 -21.39 -19.52 -6.88
CA PHE A 105 -21.39 -19.52 -5.42
C PHE A 105 -22.30 -18.45 -4.81
N TYR A 106 -22.74 -17.47 -5.60
CA TYR A 106 -23.48 -16.30 -5.14
C TYR A 106 -24.91 -16.28 -5.67
N ARG A 107 -25.80 -15.60 -4.96
CA ARG A 107 -27.24 -15.56 -5.31
C ARG A 107 -27.53 -14.62 -6.47
N GLU A 108 -26.87 -13.47 -6.48
CA GLU A 108 -27.07 -12.40 -7.46
C GLU A 108 -25.72 -11.93 -8.04
N PRO A 109 -25.02 -12.84 -8.78
CA PRO A 109 -23.74 -12.50 -9.37
C PRO A 109 -23.91 -11.50 -10.52
N ARG A 110 -22.86 -10.78 -10.83
CA ARG A 110 -22.75 -10.00 -12.07
C ARG A 110 -22.66 -10.93 -13.30
N SER A 111 -23.00 -10.39 -14.45
CA SER A 111 -22.79 -11.10 -15.71
C SER A 111 -21.30 -11.41 -15.93
N CYS A 112 -21.01 -12.64 -16.35
CA CYS A 112 -19.65 -13.04 -16.68
C CYS A 112 -19.05 -12.16 -17.78
N GLU A 113 -19.86 -11.83 -18.81
CA GLU A 113 -19.46 -10.99 -19.93
C GLU A 113 -19.06 -9.58 -19.47
N GLU A 114 -19.88 -8.95 -18.61
CA GLU A 114 -19.59 -7.61 -18.07
C GLU A 114 -18.29 -7.60 -17.26
N VAL A 115 -18.09 -8.61 -16.41
CA VAL A 115 -16.87 -8.73 -15.61
C VAL A 115 -15.65 -8.96 -16.49
N LEU A 116 -15.74 -9.82 -17.51
CA LEU A 116 -14.64 -10.05 -18.45
C LEU A 116 -14.29 -8.81 -19.27
N GLU A 117 -15.27 -8.01 -19.66
CA GLU A 117 -15.06 -6.74 -20.36
C GLU A 117 -14.36 -5.74 -19.47
N GLU A 118 -14.86 -5.52 -18.26
CA GLU A 118 -14.26 -4.59 -17.26
C GLU A 118 -12.80 -4.94 -16.95
N LEU A 119 -12.50 -6.23 -16.81
CA LEU A 119 -11.14 -6.73 -16.53
C LEU A 119 -10.27 -6.85 -17.80
N GLN A 120 -10.78 -6.47 -18.98
CA GLN A 120 -10.07 -6.58 -20.27
C GLN A 120 -9.60 -8.01 -20.56
N LEU A 121 -10.47 -8.99 -20.29
CA LEU A 121 -10.22 -10.42 -20.48
C LEU A 121 -11.10 -11.04 -21.57
N THR A 122 -11.95 -10.28 -22.26
CA THR A 122 -12.88 -10.78 -23.27
C THR A 122 -12.20 -11.58 -24.37
N GLU A 123 -11.05 -11.08 -24.90
CA GLU A 123 -10.29 -11.80 -25.94
C GLU A 123 -9.63 -13.10 -25.43
N LYS A 124 -9.56 -13.28 -24.13
CA LYS A 124 -8.97 -14.44 -23.46
C LYS A 124 -10.02 -15.34 -22.80
N ALA A 125 -11.31 -15.05 -23.00
CA ALA A 125 -12.41 -15.77 -22.35
C ALA A 125 -12.29 -17.30 -22.51
N ASP A 126 -11.96 -17.77 -23.68
CA ASP A 126 -11.84 -19.19 -24.00
C ASP A 126 -10.39 -19.73 -23.87
N ALA A 127 -9.45 -18.91 -23.40
CA ALA A 127 -8.08 -19.34 -23.12
C ALA A 127 -8.01 -20.06 -21.77
N TRP A 128 -7.18 -21.07 -21.67
CA TRP A 128 -6.94 -21.77 -20.41
C TRP A 128 -6.15 -20.87 -19.44
N VAL A 129 -6.51 -20.90 -18.17
CA VAL A 129 -5.86 -20.13 -17.09
C VAL A 129 -4.35 -20.36 -17.05
N GLY A 130 -3.91 -21.61 -17.26
CA GLY A 130 -2.49 -21.95 -17.30
C GLY A 130 -1.68 -21.27 -18.43
N LYS A 131 -2.37 -20.71 -19.46
CA LYS A 131 -1.74 -19.99 -20.59
C LYS A 131 -1.72 -18.47 -20.44
N LEU A 132 -2.27 -17.94 -19.34
CA LEU A 132 -2.30 -16.50 -19.08
C LEU A 132 -0.94 -15.96 -18.65
N SER A 133 -0.65 -14.71 -19.03
CA SER A 133 0.44 -13.94 -18.41
C SER A 133 0.17 -13.67 -16.94
N GLY A 134 1.18 -13.28 -16.16
CA GLY A 134 1.02 -12.91 -14.76
C GLY A 134 -0.03 -11.81 -14.57
N GLY A 135 0.03 -10.73 -15.36
CA GLY A 135 -0.96 -9.66 -15.29
C GLY A 135 -2.38 -10.09 -15.69
N GLN A 136 -2.54 -10.98 -16.69
CA GLN A 136 -3.85 -11.53 -17.04
C GLN A 136 -4.39 -12.43 -15.93
N ARG A 137 -3.54 -13.24 -15.30
CA ARG A 137 -3.91 -14.11 -14.17
C ARG A 137 -4.34 -13.29 -12.96
N GLN A 138 -3.64 -12.19 -12.68
CA GLN A 138 -4.01 -11.28 -11.58
C GLN A 138 -5.34 -10.59 -11.85
N ARG A 139 -5.58 -10.10 -13.08
CA ARG A 139 -6.90 -9.55 -13.44
C ARG A 139 -8.01 -10.60 -13.33
N LEU A 140 -7.74 -11.86 -13.68
CA LEU A 140 -8.71 -12.95 -13.48
C LEU A 140 -8.98 -13.19 -11.99
N ALA A 141 -7.97 -13.13 -11.11
CA ALA A 141 -8.17 -13.23 -9.67
C ALA A 141 -9.09 -12.10 -9.15
N VAL A 142 -8.89 -10.87 -9.61
CA VAL A 142 -9.79 -9.76 -9.28
C VAL A 142 -11.17 -9.95 -9.91
N ALA A 143 -11.29 -10.52 -11.13
CA ALA A 143 -12.58 -10.85 -11.74
C ALA A 143 -13.39 -11.81 -10.87
N THR A 144 -12.75 -12.84 -10.29
CA THR A 144 -13.43 -13.77 -9.37
C THR A 144 -13.91 -13.11 -8.08
N ALA A 145 -13.26 -12.01 -7.66
CA ALA A 145 -13.68 -11.22 -6.52
C ALA A 145 -14.79 -10.21 -6.86
N LEU A 146 -14.88 -9.74 -8.12
CA LEU A 146 -15.88 -8.76 -8.54
C LEU A 146 -17.19 -9.40 -9.01
N VAL A 147 -17.18 -10.67 -9.41
CA VAL A 147 -18.35 -11.36 -9.94
C VAL A 147 -19.48 -11.50 -8.92
N CYS A 148 -19.18 -11.50 -7.62
CA CYS A 148 -20.19 -11.53 -6.56
C CYS A 148 -20.96 -10.19 -6.38
N ASN A 149 -20.68 -9.16 -7.19
CA ASN A 149 -21.25 -7.82 -7.02
C ASN A 149 -20.99 -7.24 -5.63
N PRO A 150 -19.72 -7.16 -5.19
CA PRO A 150 -19.41 -6.85 -3.80
C PRO A 150 -19.69 -5.40 -3.46
N LYS A 151 -19.96 -5.13 -2.17
CA LYS A 151 -19.97 -3.78 -1.60
C LYS A 151 -18.57 -3.37 -1.14
N ILE A 152 -17.75 -4.35 -0.75
CA ILE A 152 -16.38 -4.15 -0.28
C ILE A 152 -15.46 -5.12 -1.03
N LEU A 153 -14.38 -4.60 -1.58
CA LEU A 153 -13.33 -5.36 -2.26
C LEU A 153 -12.06 -5.38 -1.39
N PHE A 154 -11.64 -6.57 -1.00
CA PHE A 154 -10.37 -6.82 -0.32
C PHE A 154 -9.32 -7.26 -1.32
N LEU A 155 -8.14 -6.64 -1.27
CA LEU A 155 -7.04 -6.91 -2.18
C LEU A 155 -5.74 -7.05 -1.37
N ASP A 156 -5.22 -8.27 -1.27
CA ASP A 156 -3.93 -8.49 -0.60
C ASP A 156 -2.80 -8.43 -1.63
N GLU A 157 -1.99 -7.36 -1.59
CA GLU A 157 -0.86 -7.07 -2.46
C GLU A 157 -1.15 -7.26 -3.97
N PRO A 158 -2.18 -6.58 -4.51
CA PRO A 158 -2.76 -6.92 -5.81
C PRO A 158 -1.83 -6.72 -7.00
N THR A 159 -0.75 -5.95 -6.87
CA THR A 159 0.15 -5.63 -7.99
C THR A 159 1.54 -6.23 -7.86
N THR A 160 1.77 -7.06 -6.84
CA THR A 160 3.08 -7.69 -6.62
C THR A 160 3.47 -8.57 -7.80
N GLY A 161 4.70 -8.39 -8.29
CA GLY A 161 5.25 -9.14 -9.43
C GLY A 161 4.68 -8.75 -10.80
N LEU A 162 3.86 -7.69 -10.91
CA LEU A 162 3.34 -7.21 -12.18
C LEU A 162 4.30 -6.21 -12.85
N ASP A 163 4.35 -6.28 -14.18
CA ASP A 163 4.99 -5.25 -14.98
C ASP A 163 4.25 -3.90 -14.87
N PRO A 164 4.91 -2.76 -15.16
CA PRO A 164 4.32 -1.44 -14.97
C PRO A 164 3.04 -1.18 -15.77
N GLN A 165 2.85 -1.85 -16.91
CA GLN A 165 1.63 -1.70 -17.72
C GLN A 165 0.47 -2.46 -17.08
N SER A 166 0.68 -3.72 -16.70
CA SER A 166 -0.31 -4.55 -16.00
C SER A 166 -0.74 -3.93 -14.67
N ARG A 167 0.20 -3.34 -13.92
CA ARG A 167 -0.07 -2.61 -12.69
C ARG A 167 -1.02 -1.43 -12.92
N ARG A 168 -0.74 -0.59 -13.93
CA ARG A 168 -1.61 0.55 -14.28
C ARG A 168 -3.02 0.14 -14.69
N GLN A 169 -3.13 -0.94 -15.47
CA GLN A 169 -4.45 -1.49 -15.86
C GLN A 169 -5.25 -1.92 -14.64
N LEU A 170 -4.62 -2.61 -13.69
CA LEU A 170 -5.30 -3.02 -12.46
C LEU A 170 -5.72 -1.84 -11.59
N TRP A 171 -4.89 -0.79 -11.50
CA TRP A 171 -5.25 0.43 -10.79
C TRP A 171 -6.49 1.11 -11.38
N GLU A 172 -6.63 1.15 -12.71
CA GLU A 172 -7.84 1.72 -13.35
C GLU A 172 -9.10 0.91 -13.04
N ILE A 173 -8.99 -0.42 -12.96
CA ILE A 173 -10.09 -1.30 -12.55
C ILE A 173 -10.51 -1.01 -11.10
N ILE A 174 -9.55 -0.96 -10.17
CA ILE A 174 -9.80 -0.67 -8.76
C ILE A 174 -10.47 0.70 -8.60
N ARG A 175 -9.98 1.71 -9.31
CA ARG A 175 -10.59 3.05 -9.32
C ARG A 175 -11.97 3.08 -9.96
N GLY A 176 -12.20 2.25 -10.98
CA GLY A 176 -13.52 2.06 -11.58
C GLY A 176 -14.53 1.60 -10.53
N PHE A 177 -14.21 0.50 -9.85
CA PHE A 177 -15.03 -0.05 -8.78
C PHE A 177 -15.32 0.96 -7.65
N GLN A 178 -14.31 1.73 -7.24
CA GLN A 178 -14.50 2.79 -6.24
C GLN A 178 -15.40 3.92 -6.75
N ARG A 179 -15.22 4.39 -7.98
CA ARG A 179 -16.07 5.44 -8.58
C ARG A 179 -17.54 5.04 -8.65
N ASP A 180 -17.81 3.75 -8.81
CA ASP A 180 -19.17 3.19 -8.80
C ASP A 180 -19.75 3.02 -7.38
N GLY A 181 -19.03 3.52 -6.37
CA GLY A 181 -19.45 3.53 -4.96
C GLY A 181 -18.95 2.35 -4.13
N GLY A 182 -18.15 1.47 -4.71
CA GLY A 182 -17.53 0.36 -3.98
C GLY A 182 -16.49 0.84 -2.97
N THR A 183 -16.37 0.12 -1.86
CA THR A 183 -15.32 0.33 -0.84
C THR A 183 -14.16 -0.61 -1.10
N VAL A 184 -12.94 -0.12 -1.02
CA VAL A 184 -11.73 -0.94 -1.23
C VAL A 184 -10.86 -0.91 0.01
N LEU A 185 -10.43 -2.09 0.46
CA LEU A 185 -9.30 -2.23 1.38
C LEU A 185 -8.20 -3.00 0.69
N LEU A 186 -7.03 -2.39 0.55
CA LEU A 186 -5.87 -3.05 -0.03
C LEU A 186 -4.69 -3.06 0.92
N THR A 187 -3.89 -4.12 0.84
CA THR A 187 -2.55 -4.12 1.43
C THR A 187 -1.53 -3.87 0.33
N THR A 188 -0.46 -3.19 0.67
CA THR A 188 0.66 -2.99 -0.24
C THR A 188 1.95 -2.68 0.52
N HIS A 189 3.07 -2.95 -0.12
CA HIS A 189 4.38 -2.44 0.25
C HIS A 189 4.89 -1.42 -0.78
N TYR A 190 4.13 -1.16 -1.86
CA TYR A 190 4.45 -0.16 -2.87
C TYR A 190 3.84 1.19 -2.52
N MET A 191 4.71 2.20 -2.28
CA MET A 191 4.30 3.55 -1.92
C MET A 191 3.55 4.27 -3.04
N ASP A 192 4.00 4.08 -4.27
CA ASP A 192 3.37 4.65 -5.47
C ASP A 192 1.94 4.13 -5.69
N GLU A 193 1.67 2.87 -5.33
CA GLU A 193 0.32 2.32 -5.33
C GLU A 193 -0.56 2.98 -4.28
N ALA A 194 -0.06 3.08 -3.04
CA ALA A 194 -0.77 3.72 -1.95
C ALA A 194 -1.07 5.21 -2.25
N GLU A 195 -0.09 5.95 -2.78
CA GLU A 195 -0.27 7.35 -3.17
C GLU A 195 -1.30 7.55 -4.28
N ARG A 196 -1.37 6.58 -5.21
CA ARG A 196 -2.27 6.69 -6.36
C ARG A 196 -3.69 6.22 -6.09
N LEU A 197 -3.86 5.15 -5.30
CA LEU A 197 -5.16 4.51 -5.13
C LEU A 197 -5.88 4.96 -3.87
N CYS A 198 -5.15 5.18 -2.78
CA CYS A 198 -5.78 5.34 -1.47
C CYS A 198 -6.21 6.78 -1.19
N ASP A 199 -7.44 6.96 -0.72
CA ASP A 199 -7.92 8.21 -0.14
C ASP A 199 -7.29 8.44 1.23
N ARG A 200 -7.21 7.36 2.02
CA ARG A 200 -6.50 7.28 3.31
C ARG A 200 -5.76 5.96 3.40
N LEU A 201 -4.74 5.94 4.21
CA LEU A 201 -3.99 4.74 4.51
C LEU A 201 -3.52 4.75 5.98
N ALA A 202 -3.25 3.55 6.48
CA ALA A 202 -2.51 3.34 7.72
C ALA A 202 -1.15 2.73 7.41
N ILE A 203 -0.11 3.32 7.96
CA ILE A 203 1.23 2.73 7.97
C ILE A 203 1.30 1.77 9.14
N VAL A 204 1.56 0.50 8.84
CA VAL A 204 1.62 -0.58 9.83
C VAL A 204 3.07 -1.04 9.98
N ASP A 205 3.54 -1.12 11.19
CA ASP A 205 4.84 -1.71 11.53
C ASP A 205 4.74 -2.49 12.83
N HIS A 206 5.36 -3.67 12.88
CA HIS A 206 5.36 -4.57 14.06
C HIS A 206 3.97 -4.83 14.67
N GLY A 207 2.93 -4.92 13.84
CA GLY A 207 1.55 -5.20 14.25
C GLY A 207 0.76 -4.01 14.78
N GLU A 208 1.30 -2.79 14.67
CA GLU A 208 0.68 -1.55 15.14
C GLU A 208 0.53 -0.53 14.01
N ILE A 209 -0.49 0.33 14.09
CA ILE A 209 -0.60 1.51 13.21
C ILE A 209 0.31 2.59 13.79
N ILE A 210 1.33 2.99 13.02
CA ILE A 210 2.26 4.06 13.41
C ILE A 210 1.92 5.42 12.84
N ALA A 211 1.12 5.46 11.77
CA ALA A 211 0.54 6.69 11.22
C ALA A 211 -0.71 6.36 10.41
N GLU A 212 -1.66 7.31 10.37
CA GLU A 212 -2.87 7.22 9.56
C GLU A 212 -3.24 8.59 9.00
N GLY A 213 -3.71 8.62 7.76
CA GLY A 213 -4.15 9.83 7.07
C GLY A 213 -4.22 9.67 5.57
N SER A 214 -4.57 10.75 4.84
CA SER A 214 -4.40 10.77 3.40
C SER A 214 -2.91 10.80 3.03
N PRO A 215 -2.50 10.27 1.86
CA PRO A 215 -1.11 10.35 1.40
C PRO A 215 -0.55 11.77 1.53
N ALA A 216 -1.27 12.76 1.04
CA ALA A 216 -0.88 14.17 1.11
C ALA A 216 -0.68 14.65 2.56
N SER A 217 -1.62 14.32 3.47
CA SER A 217 -1.52 14.76 4.87
C SER A 217 -0.37 14.10 5.62
N LEU A 218 -0.04 12.84 5.28
CA LEU A 218 1.11 12.14 5.87
C LEU A 218 2.43 12.75 5.39
N ILE A 219 2.53 13.07 4.10
CA ILE A 219 3.70 13.74 3.52
C ILE A 219 3.87 15.15 4.13
N GLU A 220 2.78 15.90 4.28
CA GLU A 220 2.82 17.23 4.88
C GLU A 220 3.33 17.22 6.34
N ARG A 221 3.00 16.20 7.11
CA ARG A 221 3.50 16.01 8.50
C ARG A 221 5.02 15.82 8.59
N LEU A 222 5.70 15.52 7.50
CA LEU A 222 7.18 15.51 7.45
C LEU A 222 7.80 16.89 7.69
N GLY A 223 7.02 17.96 7.51
CA GLY A 223 7.49 19.34 7.64
C GLY A 223 8.20 19.89 6.41
N GLY A 224 8.55 19.06 5.41
CA GLY A 224 9.15 19.48 4.15
C GLY A 224 8.43 18.83 2.96
N HIS A 225 8.05 19.65 1.97
CA HIS A 225 7.42 19.15 0.74
C HIS A 225 8.42 18.69 -0.31
N HIS A 226 9.71 19.00 -0.12
CA HIS A 226 10.79 18.71 -1.05
C HIS A 226 11.95 18.00 -0.36
N VAL A 227 12.59 17.13 -1.12
CA VAL A 227 13.83 16.47 -0.70
C VAL A 227 14.95 16.94 -1.63
N VAL A 228 16.04 17.44 -1.04
CA VAL A 228 17.28 17.77 -1.74
C VAL A 228 18.29 16.69 -1.42
N GLU A 229 18.66 15.89 -2.41
CA GLU A 229 19.64 14.81 -2.27
C GLU A 229 20.93 15.22 -2.92
N PHE A 230 22.05 15.01 -2.20
CA PHE A 230 23.37 15.37 -2.72
C PHE A 230 24.45 14.44 -2.17
N ALA A 231 25.55 14.35 -2.92
CA ALA A 231 26.80 13.70 -2.48
C ALA A 231 27.96 14.67 -2.58
N VAL A 232 28.81 14.65 -1.57
CA VAL A 232 30.01 15.47 -1.52
C VAL A 232 31.24 14.58 -1.66
N GLY A 233 32.11 14.89 -2.64
CA GLY A 233 33.36 14.17 -2.81
C GLY A 233 34.30 14.44 -1.62
N ALA A 234 34.82 13.38 -1.02
CA ALA A 234 35.79 13.49 0.05
C ALA A 234 37.10 14.11 -0.49
N LYS A 235 37.62 15.13 0.18
CA LYS A 235 39.05 15.42 0.12
C LYS A 235 39.80 14.38 0.95
N ASP A 236 40.97 14.00 0.50
CA ASP A 236 41.93 13.05 1.07
C ASP A 236 42.39 13.34 2.55
N ASN A 237 41.51 13.75 3.42
CA ASN A 237 41.81 13.90 4.84
C ASN A 237 40.68 13.23 5.66
N GLY A 238 40.97 12.03 6.15
CA GLY A 238 40.13 11.24 7.03
C GLY A 238 39.58 12.07 8.20
N SER A 239 38.31 12.43 8.12
CA SER A 239 37.56 13.01 9.23
C SER A 239 36.14 12.47 9.30
N SER A 240 36.01 11.62 10.29
CA SER A 240 34.88 11.31 11.18
C SER A 240 33.42 11.48 10.65
N GLU A 241 32.76 10.37 10.62
CA GLU A 241 31.36 10.10 10.25
C GLU A 241 30.27 10.83 11.07
N GLY A 242 30.56 11.58 12.07
CA GLY A 242 29.56 12.20 12.96
C GLY A 242 29.40 13.71 12.88
N GLY A 243 30.32 14.42 12.24
CA GLY A 243 30.34 15.90 12.21
C GLY A 243 29.57 16.51 11.04
N ALA A 244 29.49 15.79 9.92
CA ALA A 244 28.95 16.32 8.66
C ALA A 244 27.44 16.61 8.70
N LEU A 245 26.63 15.79 9.34
CA LEU A 245 25.17 15.95 9.37
C LEU A 245 24.70 17.16 10.17
N ALA A 246 25.41 17.56 11.20
CA ALA A 246 25.06 18.71 12.04
C ALA A 246 25.15 20.05 11.27
N GLU A 247 26.07 20.16 10.33
CA GLU A 247 26.27 21.35 9.51
C GLU A 247 25.13 21.57 8.51
N TRP A 248 24.58 20.51 7.97
CA TRP A 248 23.47 20.58 7.01
C TRP A 248 22.15 20.94 7.68
N ARG A 249 21.98 20.63 8.98
CA ARG A 249 20.77 20.97 9.76
C ARG A 249 20.55 22.46 9.96
N VAL A 250 21.60 23.26 9.91
CA VAL A 250 21.50 24.71 10.13
C VAL A 250 21.25 25.48 8.83
N LEU A 251 21.21 24.81 7.69
CA LEU A 251 20.89 25.45 6.43
C LEU A 251 19.43 25.98 6.43
N PRO A 252 19.17 27.09 5.71
CA PRO A 252 17.84 27.68 5.65
C PRO A 252 16.80 26.67 5.16
N SER A 253 15.61 26.66 5.81
CA SER A 253 14.46 25.86 5.43
C SER A 253 14.63 24.33 5.52
N VAL A 254 15.71 23.84 6.15
CA VAL A 254 15.92 22.41 6.43
C VAL A 254 15.15 22.00 7.67
N GLU A 255 14.30 20.99 7.53
CA GLU A 255 13.49 20.38 8.62
C GLU A 255 14.16 19.13 9.18
N SER A 256 14.74 18.30 8.30
CA SER A 256 15.45 17.11 8.71
C SER A 256 16.59 16.77 7.75
N VAL A 257 17.60 16.06 8.27
CA VAL A 257 18.76 15.59 7.53
C VAL A 257 18.92 14.10 7.78
N ARG A 258 19.12 13.34 6.72
CA ARG A 258 19.48 11.92 6.78
C ARG A 258 20.65 11.63 5.84
N GLU A 259 21.34 10.55 6.10
CA GLU A 259 22.39 10.02 5.24
C GLU A 259 22.06 8.57 4.92
N ASP A 260 22.19 8.21 3.65
CA ASP A 260 21.93 6.87 3.14
C ASP A 260 22.91 6.57 2.00
N ASP A 261 23.66 5.49 2.12
CA ASP A 261 24.68 5.05 1.15
C ASP A 261 25.63 6.18 0.65
N GLY A 262 26.04 7.10 1.56
CA GLY A 262 26.91 8.21 1.23
C GLY A 262 26.23 9.39 0.51
N MET A 263 24.89 9.32 0.36
CA MET A 263 24.05 10.42 -0.09
C MET A 263 23.40 11.11 1.10
N VAL A 264 23.44 12.44 1.13
CA VAL A 264 22.73 13.23 2.13
C VAL A 264 21.41 13.69 1.54
N ALA A 265 20.32 13.44 2.26
CA ALA A 265 18.98 13.88 1.92
C ALA A 265 18.48 14.91 2.95
N LEU A 266 18.11 16.09 2.47
CA LEU A 266 17.53 17.19 3.26
C LEU A 266 16.03 17.27 2.95
N SER A 267 15.18 17.11 3.97
CA SER A 267 13.77 17.51 3.83
C SER A 267 13.67 19.02 4.03
N VAL A 268 13.12 19.73 3.04
CA VAL A 268 13.12 21.19 3.01
C VAL A 268 11.75 21.76 2.63
N LYS A 269 11.41 22.92 3.18
CA LYS A 269 10.19 23.65 2.79
C LYS A 269 10.40 24.47 1.52
N GLU A 270 11.52 25.13 1.43
CA GLU A 270 11.82 26.12 0.37
C GLU A 270 13.17 25.80 -0.29
N PRO A 271 13.20 24.91 -1.31
CA PRO A 271 14.45 24.49 -1.97
C PRO A 271 15.25 25.66 -2.54
N HIS A 272 14.58 26.72 -2.97
CA HIS A 272 15.22 27.91 -3.53
C HIS A 272 16.06 28.68 -2.52
N LEU A 273 15.82 28.53 -1.22
CA LEU A 273 16.66 29.07 -0.15
C LEU A 273 17.76 28.09 0.26
N THR A 274 17.43 26.81 0.32
CA THR A 274 18.36 25.77 0.78
C THR A 274 19.47 25.50 -0.22
N ILE A 275 19.16 25.39 -1.53
CA ILE A 275 20.14 25.01 -2.55
C ILE A 275 21.30 26.03 -2.66
N PRO A 276 21.07 27.35 -2.76
CA PRO A 276 22.17 28.30 -2.78
C PRO A 276 23.05 28.25 -1.50
N ALA A 277 22.44 28.11 -0.34
CA ALA A 277 23.14 27.98 0.92
C ALA A 277 23.97 26.69 1.01
N LEU A 278 23.44 25.56 0.48
CA LEU A 278 24.17 24.30 0.37
C LEU A 278 25.40 24.45 -0.53
N LEU A 279 25.26 25.04 -1.71
CA LEU A 279 26.38 25.27 -2.63
C LEU A 279 27.47 26.13 -2.03
N ASP A 280 27.08 27.18 -1.30
CA ASP A 280 28.03 28.06 -0.58
C ASP A 280 28.75 27.31 0.55
N ALA A 281 28.04 26.49 1.32
CA ALA A 281 28.62 25.69 2.39
C ALA A 281 29.61 24.64 1.86
N VAL A 282 29.26 23.90 0.80
CA VAL A 282 30.16 22.94 0.13
C VAL A 282 31.40 23.66 -0.43
N GLY A 283 31.22 24.83 -1.05
CA GLY A 283 32.29 25.63 -1.57
C GLY A 283 33.25 26.12 -0.47
N LYS A 284 32.75 26.56 0.69
CA LYS A 284 33.57 26.98 1.85
C LYS A 284 34.41 25.86 2.43
N GLN A 285 33.89 24.63 2.40
CA GLN A 285 34.65 23.44 2.80
C GLN A 285 35.70 23.03 1.76
N GLY A 286 35.69 23.66 0.58
CA GLY A 286 36.55 23.30 -0.55
C GLY A 286 36.29 21.90 -1.06
N SER A 287 35.12 21.33 -0.77
CA SER A 287 34.61 20.04 -1.26
C SER A 287 33.96 20.22 -2.63
N VAL A 288 33.82 19.13 -3.36
CA VAL A 288 33.18 19.14 -4.69
C VAL A 288 31.84 18.39 -4.60
N LEU A 289 30.78 19.06 -5.03
CA LEU A 289 29.47 18.43 -5.16
C LEU A 289 29.49 17.45 -6.34
N GLN A 290 29.28 16.16 -6.07
CA GLN A 290 29.31 15.11 -7.10
C GLN A 290 27.94 14.85 -7.66
N HIS A 291 26.89 14.97 -6.83
CA HIS A 291 25.52 14.76 -7.20
C HIS A 291 24.64 15.80 -6.51
N LEU A 292 23.61 16.28 -7.20
CA LEU A 292 22.54 17.10 -6.65
C LEU A 292 21.26 16.82 -7.40
N THR A 293 20.23 16.40 -6.69
CA THR A 293 18.89 16.28 -7.24
C THR A 293 17.84 16.83 -6.29
N THR A 294 16.68 17.17 -6.84
CA THR A 294 15.54 17.62 -6.05
C THR A 294 14.31 16.86 -6.49
N ARG A 295 13.52 16.42 -5.51
CA ARG A 295 12.25 15.77 -5.75
C ARG A 295 11.20 16.20 -4.73
N GLN A 296 9.96 15.91 -4.98
CA GLN A 296 8.91 16.02 -3.97
C GLN A 296 9.09 14.92 -2.93
N ALA A 297 8.72 15.22 -1.68
CA ALA A 297 8.65 14.23 -0.63
C ALA A 297 7.54 13.19 -0.96
N SER A 298 7.76 11.94 -0.61
CA SER A 298 6.88 10.81 -0.88
C SER A 298 6.52 10.07 0.42
N LEU A 299 5.60 9.10 0.34
CA LEU A 299 5.32 8.20 1.45
C LEU A 299 6.54 7.41 1.91
N GLU A 300 7.53 7.18 1.03
CA GLU A 300 8.79 6.54 1.39
C GLU A 300 9.55 7.37 2.43
N ASP A 301 9.61 8.69 2.23
CA ASP A 301 10.24 9.59 3.20
C ASP A 301 9.49 9.59 4.54
N VAL A 302 8.15 9.48 4.51
CA VAL A 302 7.32 9.31 5.73
C VAL A 302 7.70 8.04 6.44
N PHE A 303 7.74 6.91 5.73
CA PHE A 303 8.04 5.61 6.31
C PHE A 303 9.45 5.57 6.91
N VAL A 304 10.46 6.03 6.16
CA VAL A 304 11.84 6.09 6.65
C VAL A 304 11.96 6.98 7.90
N ARG A 305 11.28 8.11 7.93
CA ARG A 305 11.29 9.00 9.10
C ARG A 305 10.66 8.36 10.34
N LEU A 306 9.58 7.59 10.17
CA LEU A 306 8.86 6.95 11.27
C LEU A 306 9.57 5.70 11.80
N THR A 307 10.23 4.94 10.92
CA THR A 307 10.81 3.63 11.26
C THR A 307 12.34 3.61 11.29
N GLY A 308 12.98 4.61 10.71
CA GLY A 308 14.45 4.67 10.55
C GLY A 308 15.02 3.72 9.50
N ARG A 309 14.16 3.07 8.69
CA ARG A 309 14.57 2.09 7.66
C ARG A 309 13.75 2.24 6.40
N HIS A 310 14.32 1.84 5.25
CA HIS A 310 13.60 1.75 3.98
C HIS A 310 12.68 0.51 3.96
N LEU A 311 11.56 0.61 3.23
CA LEU A 311 10.84 -0.56 2.78
C LEU A 311 11.71 -1.24 1.71
N ARG A 312 12.46 -2.28 2.08
CA ARG A 312 13.23 -3.04 1.10
C ARG A 312 12.28 -3.92 0.31
N GLU A 313 12.40 -3.84 -1.02
CA GLU A 313 11.97 -4.92 -1.91
C GLU A 313 12.93 -6.09 -1.67
N GLU A 314 12.42 -7.20 -1.09
CA GLU A 314 13.12 -8.48 -1.10
C GLU A 314 12.76 -9.26 -2.37
#